data_1eee4bef275838411fbe6fbd85e852ed
#
_entry.id   1eee4bef275838411fbe6fbd85e852ed
#
_cell.length_a   1.000
_cell.length_b   1.000
_cell.length_c   1.000
_cell.angle_alpha   90.00
_cell.angle_beta   90.00
_cell.angle_gamma   90.00
#
_symmetry.space_group_name_H-M   'P 1'
#
loop_
_entity.id
_entity.type
_entity.pdbx_description
1 polymer ?
#
loop_
_entity_poly.entity_id
_entity_poly.type
_entity_poly.pdbx_seq_one_letter_code
_entity_poly.pdbx_strand_id
1 'polypeptide(L)'
;MVGLFFFGWQRLSKVGHLAVTTLMALGTNLSAVLILIANGWMQDPVGSAFNPVTMRMELTDFWAIVFNPAAQAKFVHTVSAGYVTGAVFVLAISSWYLLKGRHVEFAKRSFRVAAAFGLAAALSVIVLGDESGYAVTESQQSKLAALEAMWETEEAPAGFTVIAAPNEAKQANDWAVRIPYVLGLLATRSTDKTLPGIQEIRAQNQERIQSGIQAVSALEALRKNPEDTQARTIFAEHQRDLGYGLLLKKYVDDVTAATPEIIAQATQGVCAEIGAD
;
A
#
# COMPACT_ATOMS: atom_id res chain seq x y z
N MET A 1 -29.57 -6.57 7.39
CA MET A 1 -29.33 -5.42 8.29
C MET A 1 -29.74 -4.10 7.68
N VAL A 2 -29.28 -3.71 6.49
CA VAL A 2 -29.63 -2.43 5.83
C VAL A 2 -31.16 -2.26 5.68
N GLY A 3 -31.87 -3.29 5.23
CA GLY A 3 -33.35 -3.25 5.12
C GLY A 3 -34.04 -3.02 6.48
N LEU A 4 -33.56 -3.66 7.55
CA LEU A 4 -34.09 -3.42 8.91
C LEU A 4 -33.77 -2.02 9.42
N PHE A 5 -32.63 -1.47 9.07
CA PHE A 5 -32.28 -0.08 9.42
C PHE A 5 -33.24 0.92 8.77
N PHE A 6 -33.49 0.84 7.45
CA PHE A 6 -34.35 1.79 6.76
C PHE A 6 -35.85 1.53 6.98
N PHE A 7 -36.30 0.27 6.94
CA PHE A 7 -37.72 -0.09 6.98
C PHE A 7 -38.19 -0.55 8.35
N GLY A 8 -37.28 -0.73 9.31
CA GLY A 8 -37.59 -1.11 10.69
C GLY A 8 -37.99 0.03 11.60
N TRP A 9 -37.91 1.28 11.14
CA TRP A 9 -38.08 2.47 11.96
C TRP A 9 -39.40 2.52 12.74
N GLN A 10 -40.52 2.07 12.10
CA GLN A 10 -41.84 2.02 12.73
C GLN A 10 -42.17 0.65 13.36
N ARG A 11 -41.35 -0.37 13.13
CA ARG A 11 -41.59 -1.77 13.56
C ARG A 11 -40.72 -2.21 14.72
N LEU A 12 -39.59 -1.61 14.90
CA LEU A 12 -38.63 -1.96 15.95
C LEU A 12 -38.80 -1.03 17.14
N SER A 13 -38.58 -1.54 18.35
CA SER A 13 -38.40 -0.72 19.56
C SER A 13 -37.16 0.17 19.40
N LYS A 14 -37.08 1.26 20.19
CA LYS A 14 -35.92 2.16 20.20
C LYS A 14 -34.60 1.40 20.43
N VAL A 15 -34.60 0.43 21.35
CA VAL A 15 -33.44 -0.43 21.66
C VAL A 15 -33.16 -1.36 20.47
N GLY A 16 -34.18 -1.95 19.88
CA GLY A 16 -34.03 -2.82 18.70
C GLY A 16 -33.44 -2.05 17.51
N HIS A 17 -33.90 -0.83 17.25
CA HIS A 17 -33.34 0.00 16.19
C HIS A 17 -31.89 0.42 16.46
N LEU A 18 -31.56 0.75 17.71
CA LEU A 18 -30.19 1.04 18.12
C LEU A 18 -29.28 -0.20 17.91
N ALA A 19 -29.74 -1.38 18.31
CA ALA A 19 -29.00 -2.63 18.10
C ALA A 19 -28.73 -2.89 16.62
N VAL A 20 -29.73 -2.72 15.75
CA VAL A 20 -29.54 -2.86 14.29
C VAL A 20 -28.53 -1.85 13.75
N THR A 21 -28.59 -0.60 14.18
CA THR A 21 -27.63 0.45 13.78
C THR A 21 -26.21 0.10 14.23
N THR A 22 -26.05 -0.34 15.48
CA THR A 22 -24.74 -0.75 16.03
C THR A 22 -24.18 -1.95 15.29
N LEU A 23 -25.00 -2.99 15.05
CA LEU A 23 -24.58 -4.17 14.30
C LEU A 23 -24.21 -3.84 12.85
N MET A 24 -24.90 -2.88 12.22
CA MET A 24 -24.55 -2.43 10.88
C MET A 24 -23.21 -1.69 10.88
N ALA A 25 -22.98 -0.81 11.86
CA ALA A 25 -21.69 -0.12 12.01
C ALA A 25 -20.54 -1.10 12.27
N LEU A 26 -20.73 -2.07 13.16
CA LEU A 26 -19.72 -3.12 13.42
C LEU A 26 -19.48 -3.98 12.19
N GLY A 27 -20.52 -4.36 11.47
CA GLY A 27 -20.40 -5.17 10.26
C GLY A 27 -19.65 -4.48 9.13
N THR A 28 -19.87 -3.17 8.94
CA THR A 28 -19.12 -2.39 7.94
C THR A 28 -17.65 -2.23 8.32
N ASN A 29 -17.34 -2.02 9.60
CA ASN A 29 -15.94 -1.98 10.06
C ASN A 29 -15.26 -3.36 9.92
N LEU A 30 -15.94 -4.46 10.25
CA LEU A 30 -15.40 -5.80 10.05
C LEU A 30 -15.13 -6.10 8.56
N SER A 31 -16.05 -5.70 7.69
CA SER A 31 -15.84 -5.79 6.23
C SER A 31 -14.60 -5.00 5.78
N ALA A 32 -14.42 -3.79 6.30
CA ALA A 32 -13.24 -2.97 6.03
C ALA A 32 -11.94 -3.65 6.49
N VAL A 33 -11.94 -4.28 7.68
CA VAL A 33 -10.78 -5.08 8.16
C VAL A 33 -10.41 -6.14 7.14
N LEU A 34 -11.36 -6.98 6.73
CA LEU A 34 -11.10 -8.11 5.83
C LEU A 34 -10.56 -7.64 4.46
N ILE A 35 -11.16 -6.60 3.88
CA ILE A 35 -10.70 -6.04 2.59
C ILE A 35 -9.30 -5.44 2.72
N LEU A 36 -9.03 -4.73 3.80
CA LEU A 36 -7.74 -4.07 3.98
C LEU A 36 -6.62 -5.04 4.40
N ILE A 37 -6.94 -6.16 5.05
CA ILE A 37 -6.00 -7.27 5.23
C ILE A 37 -5.57 -7.82 3.86
N ALA A 38 -6.51 -8.12 2.97
CA ALA A 38 -6.20 -8.60 1.63
C ALA A 38 -5.40 -7.56 0.82
N ASN A 39 -5.78 -6.27 0.89
CA ASN A 39 -5.05 -5.19 0.24
C ASN A 39 -3.64 -4.99 0.81
N GLY A 40 -3.47 -5.08 2.13
CA GLY A 40 -2.17 -5.00 2.79
C GLY A 40 -1.25 -6.14 2.38
N TRP A 41 -1.78 -7.36 2.32
CA TRP A 41 -1.04 -8.53 1.84
C TRP A 41 -0.56 -8.40 0.39
N MET A 42 -1.35 -7.78 -0.49
CA MET A 42 -0.92 -7.53 -1.88
C MET A 42 0.24 -6.53 -1.97
N GLN A 43 0.44 -5.69 -0.97
CA GLN A 43 1.50 -4.68 -0.94
C GLN A 43 2.73 -5.14 -0.16
N ASP A 44 2.52 -5.94 0.87
CA ASP A 44 3.54 -6.54 1.73
C ASP A 44 3.11 -7.98 2.05
N PRO A 45 3.55 -8.99 1.27
CA PRO A 45 3.05 -10.36 1.34
C PRO A 45 3.65 -11.16 2.52
N VAL A 46 3.61 -10.60 3.72
CA VAL A 46 4.02 -11.29 4.97
C VAL A 46 3.18 -12.55 5.19
N GLY A 47 3.74 -13.53 5.88
CA GLY A 47 3.07 -14.80 6.17
C GLY A 47 2.80 -15.66 4.95
N SER A 48 3.53 -15.44 3.85
CA SER A 48 3.44 -16.20 2.62
C SER A 48 4.82 -16.55 2.09
N ALA A 49 4.94 -17.67 1.41
CA ALA A 49 6.14 -18.08 0.71
C ALA A 49 5.81 -18.36 -0.76
N PHE A 50 6.74 -17.99 -1.63
CA PHE A 50 6.62 -18.31 -3.05
C PHE A 50 6.92 -19.79 -3.29
N ASN A 51 5.96 -20.53 -3.87
CA ASN A 51 6.15 -21.91 -4.27
C ASN A 51 6.51 -21.96 -5.77
N PRO A 52 7.76 -22.34 -6.11
CA PRO A 52 8.22 -22.37 -7.50
C PRO A 52 7.60 -23.51 -8.33
N VAL A 53 6.97 -24.50 -7.68
CA VAL A 53 6.31 -25.61 -8.38
C VAL A 53 4.93 -25.20 -8.84
N THR A 54 4.14 -24.58 -7.94
CA THR A 54 2.78 -24.11 -8.22
C THR A 54 2.76 -22.71 -8.83
N MET A 55 3.89 -21.99 -8.83
CA MET A 55 4.03 -20.62 -9.31
C MET A 55 3.08 -19.64 -8.59
N ARG A 56 2.90 -19.85 -7.29
CA ARG A 56 1.98 -19.06 -6.46
C ARG A 56 2.61 -18.68 -5.14
N MET A 57 2.14 -17.57 -4.59
CA MET A 57 2.33 -17.27 -3.18
C MET A 57 1.42 -18.16 -2.35
N GLU A 58 1.98 -18.96 -1.48
CA GLU A 58 1.25 -19.88 -0.60
C GLU A 58 1.26 -19.35 0.83
N LEU A 59 0.11 -19.44 1.46
CA LEU A 59 -0.07 -19.03 2.85
C LEU A 59 0.73 -19.95 3.78
N THR A 60 1.63 -19.38 4.56
CA THR A 60 2.43 -20.09 5.58
C THR A 60 2.01 -19.72 7.00
N ASP A 61 1.57 -18.49 7.24
CA ASP A 61 1.12 -18.01 8.54
C ASP A 61 -0.08 -17.06 8.40
N PHE A 62 -1.25 -17.57 8.76
CA PHE A 62 -2.51 -16.81 8.71
C PHE A 62 -2.49 -15.57 9.62
N TRP A 63 -1.92 -15.70 10.83
CA TRP A 63 -1.92 -14.59 11.77
C TRP A 63 -0.96 -13.49 11.37
N ALA A 64 0.15 -13.81 10.73
CA ALA A 64 1.04 -12.81 10.15
C ALA A 64 0.33 -11.95 9.09
N ILE A 65 -0.57 -12.55 8.29
CA ILE A 65 -1.39 -11.79 7.33
C ILE A 65 -2.40 -10.88 8.05
N VAL A 66 -3.10 -11.39 9.05
CA VAL A 66 -4.10 -10.62 9.82
C VAL A 66 -3.44 -9.44 10.54
N PHE A 67 -2.26 -9.66 11.11
CA PHE A 67 -1.50 -8.63 11.82
C PHE A 67 -0.45 -7.91 10.95
N ASN A 68 -0.62 -7.95 9.63
CA ASN A 68 0.23 -7.23 8.70
C ASN A 68 0.26 -5.73 9.04
N PRO A 69 1.44 -5.13 9.31
CA PRO A 69 1.55 -3.72 9.68
C PRO A 69 0.97 -2.77 8.62
N ALA A 70 1.20 -3.07 7.33
CA ALA A 70 0.65 -2.28 6.22
C ALA A 70 -0.90 -2.32 6.19
N ALA A 71 -1.50 -3.48 6.48
CA ALA A 71 -2.95 -3.63 6.54
C ALA A 71 -3.55 -2.86 7.74
N GLN A 72 -2.90 -2.95 8.91
CA GLN A 72 -3.37 -2.29 10.12
C GLN A 72 -3.28 -0.77 10.02
N ALA A 73 -2.16 -0.22 9.56
CA ALA A 73 -2.00 1.22 9.34
C ALA A 73 -3.08 1.76 8.39
N LYS A 74 -3.34 1.06 7.28
CA LYS A 74 -4.39 1.41 6.33
C LYS A 74 -5.79 1.32 6.92
N PHE A 75 -6.07 0.27 7.70
CA PHE A 75 -7.38 0.08 8.31
C PHE A 75 -7.72 1.25 9.24
N VAL A 76 -6.86 1.55 10.20
CA VAL A 76 -7.14 2.62 11.17
C VAL A 76 -7.22 3.99 10.52
N HIS A 77 -6.36 4.28 9.54
CA HIS A 77 -6.39 5.52 8.78
C HIS A 77 -7.67 5.66 7.95
N THR A 78 -8.03 4.63 7.16
CA THR A 78 -9.21 4.64 6.28
C THR A 78 -10.51 4.75 7.07
N VAL A 79 -10.65 4.02 8.17
CA VAL A 79 -11.84 4.07 9.02
C VAL A 79 -11.97 5.43 9.70
N SER A 80 -10.86 5.99 10.20
CA SER A 80 -10.85 7.33 10.79
C SER A 80 -11.24 8.41 9.78
N ALA A 81 -10.78 8.31 8.53
CA ALA A 81 -11.20 9.20 7.44
C ALA A 81 -12.70 9.08 7.14
N GLY A 82 -13.25 7.86 7.18
CA GLY A 82 -14.69 7.61 7.08
C GLY A 82 -15.48 8.28 8.22
N TYR A 83 -14.94 8.27 9.42
CA TYR A 83 -15.54 8.95 10.57
C TYR A 83 -15.54 10.48 10.42
N VAL A 84 -14.47 11.07 9.89
CA VAL A 84 -14.45 12.50 9.54
C VAL A 84 -15.55 12.83 8.54
N THR A 85 -15.68 12.03 7.47
CA THR A 85 -16.72 12.21 6.45
C THR A 85 -18.12 12.14 7.05
N GLY A 86 -18.39 11.14 7.89
CA GLY A 86 -19.68 11.00 8.59
C GLY A 86 -19.96 12.17 9.54
N ALA A 87 -18.97 12.64 10.28
CA ALA A 87 -19.10 13.78 11.17
C ALA A 87 -19.42 15.08 10.41
N VAL A 88 -18.70 15.35 9.31
CA VAL A 88 -18.93 16.52 8.47
C VAL A 88 -20.34 16.49 7.85
N PHE A 89 -20.82 15.33 7.42
CA PHE A 89 -22.18 15.17 6.93
C PHE A 89 -23.22 15.54 7.98
N VAL A 90 -23.08 15.06 9.23
CA VAL A 90 -23.99 15.39 10.34
C VAL A 90 -23.87 16.86 10.71
N LEU A 91 -22.67 17.45 10.69
CA LEU A 91 -22.47 18.88 10.91
C LEU A 91 -23.19 19.72 9.85
N ALA A 92 -23.08 19.37 8.58
CA ALA A 92 -23.74 20.08 7.49
C ALA A 92 -25.27 20.09 7.65
N ILE A 93 -25.87 18.93 7.91
CA ILE A 93 -27.33 18.84 8.12
C ILE A 93 -27.75 19.59 9.37
N SER A 94 -27.04 19.46 10.48
CA SER A 94 -27.34 20.16 11.73
C SER A 94 -27.24 21.68 11.56
N SER A 95 -26.23 22.17 10.83
CA SER A 95 -26.06 23.57 10.50
C SER A 95 -27.24 24.10 9.68
N TRP A 96 -27.67 23.33 8.68
CA TRP A 96 -28.85 23.70 7.86
C TRP A 96 -30.12 23.84 8.70
N TYR A 97 -30.40 22.91 9.64
CA TYR A 97 -31.52 23.00 10.56
C TYR A 97 -31.43 24.23 11.48
N LEU A 98 -30.23 24.54 11.99
CA LEU A 98 -30.00 25.72 12.83
C LEU A 98 -30.25 27.02 12.05
N LEU A 99 -29.75 27.12 10.81
CA LEU A 99 -29.97 28.28 9.94
C LEU A 99 -31.47 28.50 9.60
N LYS A 100 -32.20 27.39 9.45
CA LYS A 100 -33.67 27.45 9.19
C LYS A 100 -34.52 27.62 10.45
N GLY A 101 -33.91 27.63 11.63
CA GLY A 101 -34.64 27.73 12.91
C GLY A 101 -35.54 26.53 13.20
N ARG A 102 -35.31 25.36 12.59
CA ARG A 102 -36.13 24.16 12.74
C ARG A 102 -35.44 23.15 13.64
N HIS A 103 -36.19 22.52 14.56
CA HIS A 103 -35.67 21.47 15.46
C HIS A 103 -34.37 21.87 16.17
N VAL A 104 -34.28 23.13 16.62
CA VAL A 104 -33.05 23.79 17.08
C VAL A 104 -32.34 23.00 18.18
N GLU A 105 -33.06 22.51 19.18
CA GLU A 105 -32.46 21.78 20.30
C GLU A 105 -31.87 20.41 19.86
N PHE A 106 -32.55 19.71 18.94
CA PHE A 106 -32.06 18.49 18.36
C PHE A 106 -30.80 18.78 17.52
N ALA A 107 -30.87 19.80 16.68
CA ALA A 107 -29.74 20.18 15.81
C ALA A 107 -28.50 20.61 16.61
N LYS A 108 -28.67 21.39 17.70
CA LYS A 108 -27.58 21.76 18.61
C LYS A 108 -26.91 20.53 19.25
N ARG A 109 -27.71 19.54 19.68
CA ARG A 109 -27.19 18.30 20.27
C ARG A 109 -26.40 17.48 19.24
N SER A 110 -26.98 17.28 18.07
CA SER A 110 -26.32 16.56 16.97
C SER A 110 -25.03 17.26 16.54
N PHE A 111 -25.06 18.59 16.40
CA PHE A 111 -23.90 19.40 16.05
C PHE A 111 -22.75 19.22 17.06
N ARG A 112 -23.05 19.33 18.37
CA ARG A 112 -22.03 19.17 19.41
C ARG A 112 -21.37 17.78 19.39
N VAL A 113 -22.17 16.73 19.26
CA VAL A 113 -21.65 15.34 19.19
C VAL A 113 -20.80 15.16 17.93
N ALA A 114 -21.30 15.61 16.78
CA ALA A 114 -20.57 15.49 15.53
C ALA A 114 -19.29 16.32 15.49
N ALA A 115 -19.27 17.53 16.09
CA ALA A 115 -18.09 18.36 16.17
C ALA A 115 -17.01 17.73 17.05
N ALA A 116 -17.36 17.22 18.23
CA ALA A 116 -16.40 16.55 19.11
C ALA A 116 -15.85 15.27 18.50
N PHE A 117 -16.73 14.44 17.93
CA PHE A 117 -16.33 13.20 17.26
C PHE A 117 -15.48 13.48 16.00
N GLY A 118 -15.90 14.45 15.19
CA GLY A 118 -15.20 14.84 13.97
C GLY A 118 -13.81 15.42 14.25
N LEU A 119 -13.66 16.21 15.31
CA LEU A 119 -12.37 16.73 15.74
C LEU A 119 -11.43 15.59 16.18
N ALA A 120 -11.91 14.67 17.00
CA ALA A 120 -11.13 13.51 17.42
C ALA A 120 -10.72 12.64 16.22
N ALA A 121 -11.64 12.38 15.29
CA ALA A 121 -11.36 11.63 14.08
C ALA A 121 -10.34 12.34 13.17
N ALA A 122 -10.46 13.68 13.02
CA ALA A 122 -9.52 14.46 12.21
C ALA A 122 -8.09 14.43 12.79
N LEU A 123 -7.95 14.58 14.11
CA LEU A 123 -6.64 14.44 14.77
C LEU A 123 -6.07 13.04 14.61
N SER A 124 -6.92 12.01 14.71
CA SER A 124 -6.51 10.63 14.47
C SER A 124 -6.01 10.41 13.03
N VAL A 125 -6.71 10.96 12.02
CA VAL A 125 -6.29 10.84 10.61
C VAL A 125 -4.91 11.45 10.38
N ILE A 126 -4.58 12.57 11.02
CA ILE A 126 -3.26 13.20 10.88
C ILE A 126 -2.16 12.25 11.41
N VAL A 127 -2.33 11.76 12.64
CA VAL A 127 -1.34 10.85 13.26
C VAL A 127 -1.22 9.53 12.50
N LEU A 128 -2.35 8.94 12.12
CA LEU A 128 -2.39 7.66 11.42
C LEU A 128 -1.96 7.78 9.95
N GLY A 129 -2.06 8.99 9.38
CA GLY A 129 -1.53 9.31 8.05
C GLY A 129 -0.01 9.27 8.02
N ASP A 130 0.63 9.84 9.04
CA ASP A 130 2.08 9.77 9.24
C ASP A 130 2.56 8.31 9.34
N GLU A 131 1.91 7.49 10.16
CA GLU A 131 2.22 6.06 10.28
C GLU A 131 2.04 5.31 8.95
N SER A 132 1.01 5.66 8.20
CA SER A 132 0.76 5.08 6.87
C SER A 132 1.87 5.46 5.86
N GLY A 133 2.37 6.69 5.91
CA GLY A 133 3.51 7.17 5.12
C GLY A 133 4.79 6.41 5.45
N TYR A 134 5.08 6.23 6.73
CA TYR A 134 6.22 5.43 7.19
C TYR A 134 6.15 3.98 6.69
N ALA A 135 4.99 3.33 6.81
CA ALA A 135 4.81 1.95 6.32
C ALA A 135 5.02 1.82 4.79
N VAL A 136 4.67 2.84 4.01
CA VAL A 136 4.95 2.87 2.56
C VAL A 136 6.45 2.98 2.29
N THR A 137 7.19 3.75 3.08
CA THR A 137 8.64 3.89 2.94
C THR A 137 9.37 2.56 3.12
N GLU A 138 8.93 1.75 4.07
CA GLU A 138 9.54 0.46 4.37
C GLU A 138 9.19 -0.63 3.33
N SER A 139 7.95 -0.62 2.80
CA SER A 139 7.43 -1.69 1.96
C SER A 139 7.36 -1.37 0.47
N GLN A 140 7.27 -0.09 0.08
CA GLN A 140 7.01 0.35 -1.30
C GLN A 140 7.82 1.60 -1.67
N GLN A 141 9.14 1.48 -1.72
CA GLN A 141 10.05 2.60 -2.01
C GLN A 141 9.77 3.28 -3.36
N SER A 142 9.48 2.51 -4.41
CA SER A 142 9.12 3.05 -5.73
C SER A 142 7.87 3.91 -5.68
N LYS A 143 6.88 3.52 -4.89
CA LYS A 143 5.67 4.33 -4.69
C LYS A 143 5.96 5.63 -3.95
N LEU A 144 6.81 5.59 -2.93
CA LEU A 144 7.24 6.81 -2.23
C LEU A 144 7.98 7.74 -3.19
N ALA A 145 8.95 7.23 -3.95
CA ALA A 145 9.71 8.01 -4.91
C ALA A 145 8.81 8.66 -5.96
N ALA A 146 7.79 7.94 -6.45
CA ALA A 146 6.80 8.47 -7.39
C ALA A 146 5.90 9.54 -6.77
N LEU A 147 5.43 9.35 -5.52
CA LEU A 147 4.61 10.33 -4.80
C LEU A 147 5.35 11.65 -4.54
N GLU A 148 6.63 11.56 -4.24
CA GLU A 148 7.50 12.71 -3.96
C GLU A 148 8.20 13.27 -5.21
N ALA A 149 7.91 12.72 -6.39
CA ALA A 149 8.55 13.06 -7.65
C ALA A 149 10.09 13.05 -7.56
N MET A 150 10.64 12.05 -6.89
CA MET A 150 12.08 11.85 -6.68
C MET A 150 12.65 11.01 -7.83
N TRP A 151 13.27 11.66 -8.81
CA TRP A 151 13.94 10.98 -9.91
C TRP A 151 15.30 10.42 -9.50
N GLU A 152 16.03 11.18 -8.73
CA GLU A 152 17.36 10.85 -8.21
C GLU A 152 17.27 10.59 -6.70
N THR A 153 18.23 9.83 -6.17
CA THR A 153 18.38 9.60 -4.74
C THR A 153 18.63 10.90 -4.01
N GLU A 154 17.84 11.17 -2.97
CA GLU A 154 18.03 12.35 -2.14
C GLU A 154 18.87 12.03 -0.91
N GLU A 155 19.93 12.83 -0.72
CA GLU A 155 20.74 12.77 0.48
C GLU A 155 19.93 13.21 1.70
N ALA A 156 20.32 12.69 2.84
CA ALA A 156 19.69 13.03 4.10
C ALA A 156 20.04 14.47 4.56
N PRO A 157 19.06 15.19 5.11
CA PRO A 157 17.64 14.85 5.24
C PRO A 157 16.82 15.28 4.02
N ALA A 158 16.06 14.35 3.45
CA ALA A 158 15.28 14.57 2.24
C ALA A 158 14.17 15.63 2.40
N GLY A 159 13.92 16.39 1.32
CA GLY A 159 12.89 17.42 1.25
C GLY A 159 11.53 16.86 0.84
N PHE A 160 10.46 17.32 1.50
CA PHE A 160 9.08 16.96 1.15
C PHE A 160 8.60 17.76 -0.06
N THR A 161 8.12 17.08 -1.10
CA THR A 161 7.58 17.70 -2.30
C THR A 161 6.11 18.05 -2.12
N VAL A 162 5.80 19.35 -2.03
CA VAL A 162 4.41 19.82 -1.93
C VAL A 162 3.70 19.73 -3.27
N ILE A 163 4.38 20.11 -4.36
CA ILE A 163 3.89 20.05 -5.72
C ILE A 163 5.07 20.02 -6.67
N ALA A 164 4.99 19.23 -7.74
CA ALA A 164 5.99 19.15 -8.79
C ALA A 164 5.33 19.02 -10.15
N ALA A 165 6.08 19.36 -11.19
CA ALA A 165 5.75 19.07 -12.59
C ALA A 165 6.75 18.03 -13.12
N PRO A 166 6.47 16.73 -12.98
CA PRO A 166 7.38 15.68 -13.46
C PRO A 166 7.41 15.66 -14.97
N ASN A 167 8.61 15.49 -15.54
CA ASN A 167 8.85 15.37 -16.97
C ASN A 167 9.53 14.02 -17.24
N GLU A 168 8.75 13.07 -17.71
CA GLU A 168 9.19 11.70 -17.97
C GLU A 168 10.29 11.64 -19.04
N ALA A 169 10.18 12.46 -20.10
CA ALA A 169 11.18 12.48 -21.16
C ALA A 169 12.57 12.95 -20.69
N LYS A 170 12.61 13.82 -19.68
CA LYS A 170 13.84 14.31 -19.06
C LYS A 170 14.27 13.48 -17.87
N GLN A 171 13.39 12.61 -17.34
CA GLN A 171 13.54 11.90 -16.04
C GLN A 171 13.91 12.89 -14.91
N ALA A 172 13.25 14.05 -14.90
CA ALA A 172 13.47 15.13 -13.95
C ALA A 172 12.19 15.95 -13.78
N ASN A 173 12.14 16.80 -12.76
CA ASN A 173 11.05 17.76 -12.62
C ASN A 173 11.38 19.03 -13.40
N ASP A 174 10.45 19.55 -14.20
CA ASP A 174 10.61 20.87 -14.82
C ASP A 174 10.63 21.97 -13.74
N TRP A 175 9.86 21.79 -12.68
CA TRP A 175 9.91 22.59 -11.45
C TRP A 175 9.30 21.80 -10.27
N ALA A 176 9.71 22.12 -9.06
CA ALA A 176 9.14 21.55 -7.83
C ALA A 176 9.18 22.58 -6.69
N VAL A 177 8.15 22.57 -5.86
CA VAL A 177 8.11 23.30 -4.58
C VAL A 177 8.31 22.31 -3.47
N ARG A 178 9.39 22.45 -2.72
CA ARG A 178 9.81 21.52 -1.66
C ARG A 178 9.99 22.22 -0.33
N ILE A 179 9.64 21.50 0.73
CA ILE A 179 9.96 21.92 2.11
C ILE A 179 11.16 21.08 2.55
N PRO A 180 12.32 21.71 2.82
CA PRO A 180 13.53 20.98 3.19
C PRO A 180 13.33 20.21 4.50
N TYR A 181 14.04 19.11 4.69
CA TYR A 181 14.13 18.27 5.90
C TYR A 181 12.87 17.47 6.27
N VAL A 182 11.70 17.84 5.78
CA VAL A 182 10.42 17.30 6.26
C VAL A 182 10.22 15.84 5.84
N LEU A 183 10.55 15.45 4.61
CA LEU A 183 10.35 14.09 4.13
C LEU A 183 11.22 13.08 4.88
N GLY A 184 12.50 13.41 5.11
CA GLY A 184 13.40 12.56 5.89
C GLY A 184 12.81 12.25 7.27
N LEU A 185 12.27 13.25 7.95
CA LEU A 185 11.65 13.08 9.26
C LEU A 185 10.36 12.24 9.19
N LEU A 186 9.47 12.50 8.23
CA LEU A 186 8.20 11.80 8.08
C LEU A 186 8.37 10.36 7.57
N ALA A 187 9.21 10.17 6.54
CA ALA A 187 9.35 8.89 5.88
C ALA A 187 10.30 7.92 6.60
N THR A 188 11.34 8.41 7.26
CA THR A 188 12.36 7.55 7.87
C THR A 188 12.49 7.71 9.38
N ARG A 189 11.81 8.71 9.97
CA ARG A 189 11.98 9.12 11.38
C ARG A 189 13.44 9.34 11.74
N SER A 190 14.27 9.70 10.76
CA SER A 190 15.69 9.93 10.86
C SER A 190 16.10 11.13 10.02
N THR A 191 17.19 11.76 10.43
CA THR A 191 17.86 12.84 9.66
C THR A 191 19.01 12.32 8.81
N ASP A 192 19.36 11.05 8.94
CA ASP A 192 20.61 10.49 8.38
C ASP A 192 20.37 9.43 7.28
N LYS A 193 19.11 9.01 7.07
CA LYS A 193 18.76 8.04 6.03
C LYS A 193 18.52 8.73 4.69
N THR A 194 19.17 8.22 3.65
CA THR A 194 18.92 8.57 2.26
C THR A 194 17.65 7.88 1.76
N LEU A 195 16.95 8.50 0.82
CA LEU A 195 15.78 7.92 0.16
C LEU A 195 16.12 7.69 -1.33
N PRO A 196 16.01 6.44 -1.82
CA PRO A 196 16.34 6.12 -3.20
C PRO A 196 15.33 6.75 -4.15
N GLY A 197 15.84 7.36 -5.23
CA GLY A 197 15.04 7.87 -6.33
C GLY A 197 14.62 6.80 -7.33
N ILE A 198 13.73 7.15 -8.26
CA ILE A 198 13.22 6.24 -9.29
C ILE A 198 14.34 5.61 -10.11
N GLN A 199 15.36 6.41 -10.49
CA GLN A 199 16.48 5.92 -11.30
C GLN A 199 17.32 4.86 -10.58
N GLU A 200 17.58 5.05 -9.28
CA GLU A 200 18.31 4.07 -8.47
C GLU A 200 17.49 2.79 -8.26
N ILE A 201 16.20 2.91 -7.93
CA ILE A 201 15.31 1.76 -7.77
C ILE A 201 15.23 0.97 -9.07
N ARG A 202 15.19 1.65 -10.21
CA ARG A 202 15.20 1.03 -11.54
C ARG A 202 16.50 0.23 -11.79
N ALA A 203 17.66 0.82 -11.48
CA ALA A 203 18.93 0.13 -11.59
C ALA A 203 18.99 -1.11 -10.69
N GLN A 204 18.56 -1.00 -9.43
CA GLN A 204 18.47 -2.14 -8.52
C GLN A 204 17.52 -3.23 -9.03
N ASN A 205 16.37 -2.87 -9.59
CA ASN A 205 15.44 -3.85 -10.19
C ASN A 205 16.07 -4.56 -11.40
N GLN A 206 16.86 -3.89 -12.23
CA GLN A 206 17.60 -4.53 -13.32
C GLN A 206 18.61 -5.56 -12.82
N GLU A 207 19.36 -5.24 -11.76
CA GLU A 207 20.26 -6.20 -11.10
C GLU A 207 19.50 -7.40 -10.53
N ARG A 208 18.37 -7.18 -9.89
CA ARG A 208 17.49 -8.24 -9.37
C ARG A 208 16.92 -9.13 -10.47
N ILE A 209 16.61 -8.59 -11.63
CA ILE A 209 16.19 -9.39 -12.79
C ILE A 209 17.35 -10.29 -13.26
N GLN A 210 18.57 -9.77 -13.32
CA GLN A 210 19.75 -10.57 -13.68
C GLN A 210 20.02 -11.69 -12.67
N SER A 211 19.93 -11.38 -11.38
CA SER A 211 19.98 -12.36 -10.28
C SER A 211 18.86 -13.42 -10.44
N GLY A 212 17.64 -12.99 -10.77
CA GLY A 212 16.49 -13.87 -11.01
C GLY A 212 16.70 -14.84 -12.19
N ILE A 213 17.39 -14.43 -13.24
CA ILE A 213 17.76 -15.32 -14.38
C ILE A 213 18.64 -16.46 -13.89
N GLN A 214 19.63 -16.17 -13.06
CA GLN A 214 20.51 -17.19 -12.48
C GLN A 214 19.73 -18.15 -11.59
N ALA A 215 18.80 -17.64 -10.77
CA ALA A 215 17.93 -18.47 -9.94
C ALA A 215 17.06 -19.42 -10.77
N VAL A 216 16.46 -18.94 -11.87
CA VAL A 216 15.65 -19.77 -12.79
C VAL A 216 16.50 -20.85 -13.45
N SER A 217 17.67 -20.49 -13.97
CA SER A 217 18.59 -21.44 -14.61
C SER A 217 19.04 -22.54 -13.64
N ALA A 218 19.39 -22.17 -12.42
CA ALA A 218 19.75 -23.10 -11.36
C ALA A 218 18.58 -24.01 -10.97
N LEU A 219 17.36 -23.46 -10.85
CA LEU A 219 16.15 -24.25 -10.57
C LEU A 219 15.87 -25.28 -11.66
N GLU A 220 16.05 -24.94 -12.93
CA GLU A 220 15.87 -25.86 -14.04
C GLU A 220 16.95 -26.97 -14.07
N ALA A 221 18.19 -26.62 -13.72
CA ALA A 221 19.26 -27.62 -13.55
C ALA A 221 18.93 -28.60 -12.41
N LEU A 222 18.45 -28.10 -11.26
CA LEU A 222 18.03 -28.94 -10.12
C LEU A 222 16.85 -29.84 -10.44
N ARG A 223 15.91 -29.40 -11.29
CA ARG A 223 14.80 -30.23 -11.74
C ARG A 223 15.27 -31.40 -12.61
N LYS A 224 16.36 -31.22 -13.40
CA LYS A 224 16.98 -32.28 -14.21
C LYS A 224 17.87 -33.20 -13.39
N ASN A 225 18.65 -32.64 -12.46
CA ASN A 225 19.53 -33.33 -11.55
C ASN A 225 19.47 -32.75 -10.14
N PRO A 226 18.65 -33.33 -9.22
CA PRO A 226 18.50 -32.85 -7.85
C PRO A 226 19.79 -32.88 -7.00
N GLU A 227 20.77 -33.66 -7.38
CA GLU A 227 22.05 -33.78 -6.66
C GLU A 227 23.15 -32.83 -7.16
N ASP A 228 22.81 -31.93 -8.11
CA ASP A 228 23.74 -30.92 -8.61
C ASP A 228 24.07 -29.90 -7.52
N THR A 229 25.25 -30.05 -6.92
CA THR A 229 25.73 -29.20 -5.83
C THR A 229 26.00 -27.76 -6.29
N GLN A 230 26.44 -27.57 -7.53
CA GLN A 230 26.72 -26.24 -8.07
C GLN A 230 25.41 -25.49 -8.31
N ALA A 231 24.42 -26.13 -8.92
CA ALA A 231 23.09 -25.53 -9.12
C ALA A 231 22.41 -25.22 -7.79
N ARG A 232 22.58 -26.07 -6.76
CA ARG A 232 22.05 -25.84 -5.42
C ARG A 232 22.67 -24.61 -4.77
N THR A 233 23.97 -24.39 -4.92
CA THR A 233 24.64 -23.20 -4.39
C THR A 233 24.16 -21.92 -5.08
N ILE A 234 24.16 -21.93 -6.42
CA ILE A 234 23.65 -20.77 -7.20
C ILE A 234 22.18 -20.45 -6.85
N PHE A 235 21.38 -21.50 -6.74
CA PHE A 235 19.95 -21.28 -6.36
C PHE A 235 19.82 -20.67 -4.96
N ALA A 236 20.57 -21.15 -3.98
CA ALA A 236 20.54 -20.62 -2.63
C ALA A 236 20.96 -19.15 -2.56
N GLU A 237 21.93 -18.74 -3.40
CA GLU A 237 22.41 -17.36 -3.47
C GLU A 237 21.38 -16.41 -4.11
N HIS A 238 20.72 -16.86 -5.18
CA HIS A 238 19.84 -16.02 -6.01
C HIS A 238 18.34 -16.24 -5.78
N GLN A 239 17.93 -17.17 -4.92
CA GLN A 239 16.53 -17.58 -4.72
C GLN A 239 15.59 -16.43 -4.36
N ARG A 240 16.08 -15.37 -3.71
CA ARG A 240 15.28 -14.19 -3.33
C ARG A 240 14.72 -13.46 -4.54
N ASP A 241 15.44 -13.49 -5.65
CA ASP A 241 15.09 -12.81 -6.88
C ASP A 241 14.43 -13.73 -7.91
N LEU A 242 14.17 -14.99 -7.54
CA LEU A 242 13.54 -15.99 -8.41
C LEU A 242 12.25 -15.45 -9.08
N GLY A 243 11.44 -14.69 -8.35
CA GLY A 243 10.20 -14.09 -8.86
C GLY A 243 10.43 -13.18 -10.08
N TYR A 244 11.48 -12.39 -10.07
CA TYR A 244 11.86 -11.53 -11.21
C TYR A 244 12.24 -12.35 -12.44
N GLY A 245 13.04 -13.41 -12.26
CA GLY A 245 13.40 -14.32 -13.35
C GLY A 245 12.20 -15.09 -13.91
N LEU A 246 11.22 -15.42 -13.08
CA LEU A 246 10.00 -16.10 -13.52
C LEU A 246 9.06 -15.17 -14.28
N LEU A 247 8.99 -13.89 -13.94
CA LEU A 247 8.27 -12.89 -14.73
C LEU A 247 8.84 -12.76 -16.14
N LEU A 248 10.16 -12.91 -16.29
CA LEU A 248 10.81 -12.90 -17.60
C LEU A 248 10.29 -14.02 -18.52
N LYS A 249 9.86 -15.16 -17.96
CA LYS A 249 9.27 -16.27 -18.75
C LYS A 249 7.95 -15.94 -19.45
N LYS A 250 7.29 -14.84 -19.11
CA LYS A 250 6.18 -14.33 -19.90
C LYS A 250 6.59 -13.83 -21.28
N TYR A 251 7.83 -13.39 -21.39
CA TYR A 251 8.39 -12.74 -22.59
C TYR A 251 9.36 -13.65 -23.34
N VAL A 252 9.91 -14.66 -22.65
CA VAL A 252 10.93 -15.56 -23.18
C VAL A 252 10.64 -16.97 -22.71
N ASP A 253 10.35 -17.88 -23.63
CA ASP A 253 10.02 -19.29 -23.30
C ASP A 253 11.20 -20.03 -22.65
N ASP A 254 12.43 -19.80 -23.14
CA ASP A 254 13.67 -20.36 -22.59
C ASP A 254 14.68 -19.25 -22.30
N VAL A 255 14.75 -18.86 -21.05
CA VAL A 255 15.65 -17.81 -20.56
C VAL A 255 17.12 -18.21 -20.69
N THR A 256 17.42 -19.51 -20.69
CA THR A 256 18.80 -20.03 -20.76
C THR A 256 19.35 -20.05 -22.17
N ALA A 257 18.48 -20.12 -23.17
CA ALA A 257 18.83 -20.13 -24.59
C ALA A 257 18.63 -18.79 -25.31
N ALA A 258 18.09 -17.79 -24.61
CA ALA A 258 17.77 -16.48 -25.18
C ALA A 258 19.03 -15.65 -25.45
N THR A 259 19.03 -14.89 -26.54
CA THR A 259 20.11 -13.94 -26.83
C THR A 259 20.07 -12.72 -25.88
N PRO A 260 21.21 -12.03 -25.69
CA PRO A 260 21.24 -10.84 -24.83
C PRO A 260 20.24 -9.76 -25.24
N GLU A 261 19.95 -9.60 -26.54
CA GLU A 261 18.97 -8.64 -27.04
C GLU A 261 17.55 -9.01 -26.64
N ILE A 262 17.19 -10.31 -26.73
CA ILE A 262 15.88 -10.82 -26.30
C ILE A 262 15.70 -10.64 -24.79
N ILE A 263 16.75 -10.93 -24.03
CA ILE A 263 16.74 -10.71 -22.57
C ILE A 263 16.57 -9.24 -22.24
N ALA A 264 17.27 -8.34 -22.93
CA ALA A 264 17.16 -6.89 -22.71
C ALA A 264 15.73 -6.38 -23.00
N GLN A 265 15.14 -6.82 -24.12
CA GLN A 265 13.75 -6.46 -24.47
C GLN A 265 12.74 -7.03 -23.46
N ALA A 266 12.92 -8.27 -23.05
CA ALA A 266 12.07 -8.89 -22.03
C ALA A 266 12.23 -8.20 -20.66
N THR A 267 13.44 -7.76 -20.32
CA THR A 267 13.72 -6.99 -19.09
C THR A 267 12.95 -5.67 -19.09
N GLN A 268 12.89 -4.95 -20.22
CA GLN A 268 12.05 -3.75 -20.34
C GLN A 268 10.57 -4.06 -20.06
N GLY A 269 10.05 -5.15 -20.65
CA GLY A 269 8.65 -5.55 -20.39
C GLY A 269 8.39 -5.90 -18.93
N VAL A 270 9.33 -6.57 -18.25
CA VAL A 270 9.21 -6.86 -16.82
C VAL A 270 9.28 -5.57 -15.99
N CYS A 271 10.17 -4.65 -16.32
CA CYS A 271 10.27 -3.34 -15.64
C CYS A 271 8.97 -2.57 -15.74
N ALA A 272 8.33 -2.52 -16.92
CA ALA A 272 7.04 -1.89 -17.12
C ALA A 272 5.93 -2.53 -16.25
N GLU A 273 5.89 -3.88 -16.15
CA GLU A 273 4.89 -4.56 -15.31
C GLU A 273 5.07 -4.29 -13.81
N ILE A 274 6.30 -4.19 -13.33
CA ILE A 274 6.56 -3.92 -11.90
C ILE A 274 6.57 -2.43 -11.54
N GLY A 275 6.26 -1.56 -12.52
CA GLY A 275 6.22 -0.11 -12.33
C GLY A 275 7.61 0.51 -12.10
N ALA A 276 8.62 -0.05 -12.74
CA ALA A 276 10.02 0.39 -12.65
C ALA A 276 10.50 1.09 -13.94
N ASP A 277 9.58 1.47 -14.83
CA ASP A 277 9.85 2.29 -16.02
C ASP A 277 9.76 3.77 -15.71
#